data_f45fcc0b1386bcbcd59c59a57824b17a
#
_entry.id   f45fcc0b1386bcbcd59c59a57824b17a
#
_cell.length_a   1.000
_cell.length_b   1.000
_cell.length_c   1.000
_cell.angle_alpha   90.00
_cell.angle_beta   90.00
_cell.angle_gamma   90.00
#
_symmetry.space_group_name_H-M   'P 1'
#
loop_
_entity.id
_entity.type
_entity.pdbx_description
1 polymer ?
#
loop_
_entity_poly.entity_id
_entity_poly.type
_entity_poly.pdbx_seq_one_letter_code
_entity_poly.pdbx_strand_id
1 'polypeptide(L)'
;QRHCPILENCCYGEEELFVLNLQRQGFFGDLKHGECAYIHDQRGKPGASFLDAGRDWRRRYSTLLQGNLYPTHGLGTISQYMGVGRGDAFKYAVSVSSPEFGLSQLRQRLKPDRDRSRDEKFVNGDMSTTIVKTELGRTIVVQHDNTSPRPYTRGNLLSGSLATFAGYPNRLAIDVDNMSLLLDPKEKRNSHSWTYEGEKLKKFMAANMHPLLTKLLADAKKVGGHGGMDHVMNTRFLDCIRQGITPDLTVYDAASWSALLDLSDRSVRDGSIPVAYPDFTRGGWKTLKPLPIVS
;
A
#
# COMPACT_ATOMS: atom_id res chain seq x y z
N GLN A 1 14.34 -1.83 -26.56
CA GLN A 1 13.64 -2.17 -25.33
C GLN A 1 12.75 -0.99 -24.92
N ARG A 2 11.51 -1.25 -24.48
CA ARG A 2 10.57 -0.21 -24.06
C ARG A 2 10.24 -0.40 -22.57
N HIS A 3 10.06 0.69 -21.84
CA HIS A 3 9.61 0.66 -20.46
C HIS A 3 8.09 0.49 -20.38
N CYS A 4 7.62 -0.28 -19.40
CA CYS A 4 6.21 -0.45 -19.07
C CYS A 4 6.06 -0.38 -17.54
N PRO A 5 6.12 0.83 -16.94
CA PRO A 5 5.99 1.00 -15.50
C PRO A 5 4.53 0.99 -15.07
N ILE A 6 4.30 0.67 -13.79
CA ILE A 6 3.09 1.10 -13.09
C ILE A 6 3.36 2.46 -12.46
N LEU A 7 2.41 3.36 -12.53
CA LEU A 7 2.47 4.67 -11.88
C LEU A 7 1.64 4.61 -10.58
N GLU A 8 2.21 3.98 -9.54
CA GLU A 8 1.60 3.85 -8.21
C GLU A 8 2.06 5.01 -7.33
N ASN A 9 1.26 6.04 -7.24
CA ASN A 9 1.60 7.29 -6.56
C ASN A 9 1.82 7.12 -5.07
N CYS A 10 1.16 6.16 -4.41
CA CYS A 10 1.33 5.90 -2.98
C CYS A 10 2.75 5.46 -2.62
N CYS A 11 3.54 4.95 -3.57
CA CYS A 11 4.95 4.68 -3.35
C CYS A 11 5.83 5.94 -3.21
N TYR A 12 5.28 7.12 -3.51
CA TYR A 12 5.97 8.41 -3.52
C TYR A 12 5.40 9.41 -2.50
N GLY A 13 4.62 8.91 -1.54
CA GLY A 13 4.14 9.69 -0.41
C GLY A 13 5.26 10.07 0.56
N GLU A 14 5.01 11.09 1.38
CA GLU A 14 6.00 11.60 2.34
C GLU A 14 6.38 10.52 3.37
N GLU A 15 5.40 9.85 3.92
CA GLU A 15 5.57 8.77 4.89
C GLU A 15 6.23 7.55 4.24
N GLU A 16 5.82 7.21 3.04
CA GLU A 16 6.31 6.04 2.32
C GLU A 16 7.79 6.20 1.94
N LEU A 17 8.17 7.36 1.42
CA LEU A 17 9.55 7.66 1.09
C LEU A 17 10.43 7.78 2.34
N PHE A 18 9.90 8.33 3.44
CA PHE A 18 10.60 8.35 4.73
C PHE A 18 10.90 6.93 5.23
N VAL A 19 9.91 6.04 5.26
CA VAL A 19 10.10 4.65 5.68
C VAL A 19 11.05 3.91 4.76
N LEU A 20 10.96 4.11 3.44
CA LEU A 20 11.88 3.54 2.47
C LEU A 20 13.33 4.00 2.73
N ASN A 21 13.54 5.29 2.99
CA ASN A 21 14.86 5.83 3.31
C ASN A 21 15.46 5.16 4.55
N LEU A 22 14.70 5.08 5.65
CA LEU A 22 15.16 4.41 6.88
C LEU A 22 15.45 2.93 6.64
N GLN A 23 14.59 2.25 5.90
CA GLN A 23 14.76 0.83 5.61
C GLN A 23 16.03 0.56 4.79
N ARG A 24 16.36 1.41 3.83
CA ARG A 24 17.59 1.28 3.02
C ARG A 24 18.86 1.56 3.83
N GLN A 25 18.74 2.26 4.94
CA GLN A 25 19.82 2.48 5.92
C GLN A 25 19.92 1.35 6.97
N GLY A 26 19.06 0.31 6.89
CA GLY A 26 19.06 -0.79 7.83
C GLY A 26 18.36 -0.49 9.17
N PHE A 27 17.68 0.64 9.28
CA PHE A 27 17.08 1.12 10.55
C PHE A 27 16.11 0.11 11.17
N PHE A 28 15.39 -0.67 10.37
CA PHE A 28 14.43 -1.66 10.87
C PHE A 28 15.06 -3.02 11.19
N GLY A 29 16.33 -3.23 10.84
CA GLY A 29 16.98 -4.55 10.97
C GLY A 29 16.33 -5.60 10.04
N ASP A 30 16.18 -6.84 10.53
CA ASP A 30 15.56 -7.93 9.78
C ASP A 30 14.05 -7.75 9.71
N LEU A 31 13.52 -7.57 8.51
CA LEU A 31 12.09 -7.36 8.29
C LEU A 31 11.30 -8.66 8.51
N LYS A 32 10.22 -8.54 9.26
CA LYS A 32 9.36 -9.69 9.65
C LYS A 32 7.94 -9.58 9.08
N HIS A 33 7.36 -8.39 9.16
CA HIS A 33 5.93 -8.20 8.95
C HIS A 33 5.63 -6.82 8.37
N GLY A 34 4.60 -6.75 7.52
CA GLY A 34 4.01 -5.52 7.03
C GLY A 34 2.50 -5.57 7.06
N GLU A 35 1.87 -4.41 7.26
CA GLU A 35 0.43 -4.26 7.11
C GLU A 35 0.14 -3.11 6.15
N CYS A 36 -0.80 -3.32 5.27
CA CYS A 36 -1.24 -2.31 4.33
C CYS A 36 -2.72 -2.44 3.99
N ALA A 37 -3.29 -1.38 3.45
CA ALA A 37 -4.71 -1.35 3.17
C ALA A 37 -5.06 -0.38 2.04
N TYR A 38 -6.24 -0.55 1.50
CA TYR A 38 -7.01 0.51 0.88
C TYR A 38 -8.39 0.55 1.55
N ILE A 39 -8.50 1.37 2.58
CA ILE A 39 -9.76 1.59 3.28
C ILE A 39 -10.19 3.02 2.98
N HIS A 40 -11.31 3.18 2.27
CA HIS A 40 -11.73 4.47 1.78
C HIS A 40 -13.23 4.46 1.47
N ASP A 41 -14.04 5.06 2.33
CA ASP A 41 -15.48 5.16 2.08
C ASP A 41 -15.77 5.90 0.75
N GLN A 42 -16.25 5.17 -0.22
CA GLN A 42 -16.58 5.67 -1.56
C GLN A 42 -18.08 5.86 -1.78
N ARG A 43 -18.93 5.56 -0.79
CA ARG A 43 -20.39 5.55 -0.92
C ARG A 43 -20.99 6.94 -1.17
N GLY A 44 -20.39 7.98 -0.60
CA GLY A 44 -20.95 9.32 -0.55
C GLY A 44 -20.31 10.37 -1.45
N LYS A 45 -19.38 10.02 -2.34
CA LYS A 45 -18.72 11.01 -3.20
C LYS A 45 -19.67 11.52 -4.30
N PRO A 46 -19.97 12.85 -4.36
CA PRO A 46 -20.73 13.42 -5.46
C PRO A 46 -20.04 13.16 -6.81
N GLY A 47 -20.76 12.61 -7.79
CA GLY A 47 -20.24 12.30 -9.13
C GLY A 47 -19.30 11.09 -9.23
N ALA A 48 -19.08 10.38 -8.13
CA ALA A 48 -18.33 9.13 -8.07
C ALA A 48 -19.03 8.13 -7.13
N SER A 49 -20.35 8.20 -7.05
CA SER A 49 -21.14 7.24 -6.30
C SER A 49 -20.99 5.85 -6.92
N PHE A 50 -20.77 4.84 -6.11
CA PHE A 50 -20.79 3.43 -6.50
C PHE A 50 -22.01 3.06 -7.35
N LEU A 51 -23.09 3.81 -7.23
CA LEU A 51 -24.36 3.55 -7.88
C LEU A 51 -24.62 4.46 -9.10
N ASP A 52 -23.70 5.34 -9.47
CA ASP A 52 -23.80 6.11 -10.70
C ASP A 52 -23.64 5.18 -11.91
N ALA A 53 -24.73 5.03 -12.64
CA ALA A 53 -24.84 4.10 -13.75
C ALA A 53 -23.71 4.29 -14.79
N GLY A 54 -22.92 3.27 -14.99
CA GLY A 54 -22.03 3.10 -16.13
C GLY A 54 -20.62 3.67 -16.00
N ARG A 55 -20.22 4.30 -14.90
CA ARG A 55 -18.88 4.90 -14.72
C ARG A 55 -18.05 4.31 -13.61
N ASP A 56 -18.63 3.64 -12.62
CA ASP A 56 -17.86 3.08 -11.52
C ASP A 56 -17.54 1.60 -11.77
N TRP A 57 -16.27 1.34 -12.10
CA TRP A 57 -15.73 -0.01 -12.25
C TRP A 57 -15.85 -0.81 -10.96
N ARG A 58 -15.78 -0.17 -9.78
CA ARG A 58 -15.88 -0.82 -8.46
C ARG A 58 -17.23 -1.51 -8.28
N ARG A 59 -18.31 -0.84 -8.70
CA ARG A 59 -19.65 -1.42 -8.68
C ARG A 59 -19.70 -2.72 -9.47
N ARG A 60 -19.20 -2.70 -10.72
CA ARG A 60 -19.16 -3.90 -11.56
C ARG A 60 -18.35 -5.01 -10.92
N TYR A 61 -17.15 -4.69 -10.40
CA TYR A 61 -16.32 -5.69 -9.74
C TYR A 61 -16.96 -6.22 -8.45
N SER A 62 -17.70 -5.40 -7.70
CA SER A 62 -18.42 -5.84 -6.49
C SER A 62 -19.55 -6.83 -6.77
N THR A 63 -20.06 -6.94 -8.02
CA THR A 63 -21.00 -7.98 -8.42
C THR A 63 -20.33 -9.27 -8.91
N LEU A 64 -19.02 -9.26 -9.14
CA LEU A 64 -18.29 -10.35 -9.78
C LEU A 64 -17.24 -11.01 -8.87
N LEU A 65 -16.59 -10.25 -8.02
CA LEU A 65 -15.42 -10.67 -7.23
C LEU A 65 -15.69 -10.54 -5.74
N GLN A 66 -15.07 -11.44 -4.94
CA GLN A 66 -15.25 -11.50 -3.48
C GLN A 66 -14.01 -11.10 -2.68
N GLY A 67 -12.89 -10.81 -3.34
CA GLY A 67 -11.61 -10.52 -2.73
C GLY A 67 -11.28 -9.03 -2.65
N ASN A 68 -9.99 -8.74 -2.61
CA ASN A 68 -9.44 -7.39 -2.56
C ASN A 68 -9.49 -6.74 -3.96
N LEU A 69 -10.33 -5.73 -4.14
CA LEU A 69 -10.51 -5.07 -5.45
C LEU A 69 -9.43 -4.04 -5.78
N TYR A 70 -8.63 -3.60 -4.79
CA TYR A 70 -7.65 -2.54 -5.01
C TYR A 70 -6.39 -2.69 -4.12
N PRO A 71 -5.55 -3.70 -4.39
CA PRO A 71 -4.40 -3.99 -3.54
C PRO A 71 -3.21 -3.05 -3.71
N THR A 72 -3.06 -2.38 -4.87
CA THR A 72 -1.79 -1.75 -5.28
C THR A 72 -1.33 -0.62 -4.38
N HIS A 73 -2.24 0.22 -3.88
CA HIS A 73 -1.91 1.37 -3.04
C HIS A 73 -1.18 1.01 -1.75
N GLY A 74 -1.61 -0.05 -1.09
CA GLY A 74 -0.93 -0.53 0.12
C GLY A 74 0.20 -1.50 -0.19
N LEU A 75 -0.09 -2.52 -1.01
CA LEU A 75 0.86 -3.59 -1.29
C LEU A 75 2.11 -3.09 -2.01
N GLY A 76 1.98 -2.08 -2.87
CA GLY A 76 3.12 -1.48 -3.58
C GLY A 76 4.17 -0.93 -2.63
N THR A 77 3.77 -0.12 -1.66
CA THR A 77 4.65 0.46 -0.66
C THR A 77 5.36 -0.60 0.18
N ILE A 78 4.63 -1.54 0.75
CA ILE A 78 5.20 -2.62 1.55
C ILE A 78 6.15 -3.49 0.72
N SER A 79 5.81 -3.74 -0.54
CA SER A 79 6.67 -4.49 -1.48
C SER A 79 8.01 -3.79 -1.69
N GLN A 80 8.03 -2.47 -1.83
CA GLN A 80 9.26 -1.70 -1.96
C GLN A 80 10.12 -1.79 -0.70
N TYR A 81 9.52 -1.67 0.49
CA TYR A 81 10.26 -1.80 1.75
C TYR A 81 10.91 -3.17 1.89
N MET A 82 10.16 -4.22 1.59
CA MET A 82 10.60 -5.61 1.73
C MET A 82 11.46 -6.12 0.57
N GLY A 83 11.60 -5.33 -0.50
CA GLY A 83 12.35 -5.76 -1.68
C GLY A 83 11.67 -6.89 -2.45
N VAL A 84 10.34 -6.96 -2.44
CA VAL A 84 9.59 -7.94 -3.24
C VAL A 84 9.84 -7.66 -4.73
N GLY A 85 10.13 -8.72 -5.49
CA GLY A 85 10.62 -8.62 -6.86
C GLY A 85 12.12 -8.31 -6.98
N ARG A 86 12.82 -8.02 -5.85
CA ARG A 86 14.23 -7.60 -5.78
C ARG A 86 14.88 -8.15 -4.51
N GLY A 87 15.15 -9.44 -4.46
CA GLY A 87 15.71 -10.17 -3.32
C GLY A 87 14.67 -10.97 -2.52
N ASP A 88 13.38 -10.70 -2.68
CA ASP A 88 12.26 -11.47 -2.13
C ASP A 88 11.16 -11.62 -3.19
N ALA A 89 10.19 -12.52 -2.97
CA ALA A 89 9.04 -12.69 -3.85
C ALA A 89 7.81 -13.12 -3.04
N PHE A 90 6.61 -12.86 -3.55
CA PHE A 90 5.40 -13.43 -2.99
C PHE A 90 5.35 -14.94 -3.24
N LYS A 91 4.92 -15.69 -2.24
CA LYS A 91 4.85 -17.16 -2.30
C LYS A 91 3.43 -17.67 -2.43
N TYR A 92 2.55 -17.22 -1.56
CA TYR A 92 1.11 -17.52 -1.60
C TYR A 92 0.31 -16.45 -0.87
N ALA A 93 -1.00 -16.40 -1.14
CA ALA A 93 -1.95 -15.57 -0.45
C ALA A 93 -3.12 -16.39 0.11
N VAL A 94 -3.63 -15.97 1.27
CA VAL A 94 -4.88 -16.47 1.87
C VAL A 94 -5.78 -15.30 2.14
N SER A 95 -7.05 -15.36 1.71
CA SER A 95 -7.99 -14.26 1.87
C SER A 95 -9.29 -14.70 2.51
N VAL A 96 -9.83 -13.85 3.36
CA VAL A 96 -11.17 -13.95 3.93
C VAL A 96 -11.94 -12.68 3.64
N SER A 97 -13.26 -12.78 3.50
CA SER A 97 -14.15 -11.64 3.24
C SER A 97 -15.28 -11.63 4.25
N SER A 98 -15.66 -10.43 4.72
CA SER A 98 -16.85 -10.25 5.54
C SER A 98 -18.14 -10.41 4.71
N PRO A 99 -19.33 -10.47 5.34
CA PRO A 99 -20.58 -10.26 4.60
C PRO A 99 -20.63 -8.89 3.91
N GLU A 100 -21.43 -8.78 2.86
CA GLU A 100 -21.75 -7.53 2.17
C GLU A 100 -23.00 -6.91 2.78
N PHE A 101 -22.92 -5.66 3.21
CA PHE A 101 -24.03 -4.85 3.72
C PHE A 101 -24.01 -3.42 3.15
N GLY A 102 -22.83 -2.87 2.93
CA GLY A 102 -22.61 -1.45 2.66
C GLY A 102 -23.29 -0.95 1.39
N LEU A 103 -23.13 -1.66 0.28
CA LEU A 103 -23.75 -1.29 -1.00
C LEU A 103 -25.24 -1.60 -1.02
N SER A 104 -25.67 -2.74 -0.45
CA SER A 104 -27.10 -3.11 -0.36
C SER A 104 -27.88 -2.11 0.49
N GLN A 105 -27.34 -1.67 1.63
CA GLN A 105 -27.94 -0.63 2.46
C GLN A 105 -27.94 0.75 1.79
N LEU A 106 -26.85 1.11 1.08
CA LEU A 106 -26.80 2.34 0.32
C LEU A 106 -27.90 2.39 -0.72
N ARG A 107 -28.07 1.29 -1.47
CA ARG A 107 -29.15 1.13 -2.47
C ARG A 107 -30.54 1.34 -1.89
N GLN A 108 -30.83 0.78 -0.73
CA GLN A 108 -32.12 0.95 -0.05
C GLN A 108 -32.43 2.42 0.33
N ARG A 109 -31.40 3.23 0.55
CA ARG A 109 -31.53 4.67 0.91
C ARG A 109 -31.69 5.57 -0.32
N LEU A 110 -31.32 5.11 -1.50
CA LEU A 110 -31.42 5.89 -2.74
C LEU A 110 -32.84 5.86 -3.28
N LYS A 111 -33.23 6.98 -3.92
CA LYS A 111 -34.51 7.06 -4.63
C LYS A 111 -34.49 6.10 -5.82
N PRO A 112 -35.67 5.47 -6.13
CA PRO A 112 -35.81 4.49 -7.20
C PRO A 112 -35.34 4.94 -8.58
N ASP A 113 -35.48 6.21 -8.91
CA ASP A 113 -35.10 6.82 -10.17
C ASP A 113 -33.59 6.98 -10.40
N ARG A 114 -32.80 6.90 -9.33
CA ARG A 114 -31.34 7.00 -9.39
C ARG A 114 -30.61 5.66 -9.43
N ASP A 115 -31.27 4.57 -9.08
CA ASP A 115 -30.68 3.22 -9.11
C ASP A 115 -31.27 2.39 -10.23
N ARG A 116 -30.61 2.41 -11.40
CA ARG A 116 -31.03 1.65 -12.59
C ARG A 116 -30.74 0.15 -12.50
N SER A 117 -30.15 -0.33 -11.41
CA SER A 117 -29.67 -1.71 -11.27
C SER A 117 -30.16 -2.37 -9.99
N ARG A 118 -31.41 -2.12 -9.62
CA ARG A 118 -32.05 -2.66 -8.41
C ARG A 118 -31.90 -4.17 -8.22
N ASP A 119 -31.78 -4.90 -9.33
CA ASP A 119 -31.71 -6.37 -9.33
C ASP A 119 -30.27 -6.91 -9.24
N GLU A 120 -29.24 -6.05 -9.24
CA GLU A 120 -27.85 -6.50 -9.08
C GLU A 120 -27.63 -7.04 -7.66
N LYS A 121 -26.99 -8.20 -7.58
CA LYS A 121 -26.52 -8.78 -6.34
C LYS A 121 -25.04 -8.45 -6.14
N PHE A 122 -24.71 -7.78 -5.06
CA PHE A 122 -23.31 -7.60 -4.66
C PHE A 122 -22.83 -8.85 -3.95
N VAL A 123 -21.62 -9.29 -4.31
CA VAL A 123 -20.96 -10.49 -3.78
C VAL A 123 -19.66 -10.15 -3.04
N ASN A 124 -19.11 -8.95 -3.27
CA ASN A 124 -17.91 -8.49 -2.58
C ASN A 124 -18.24 -8.10 -1.14
N GLY A 125 -17.66 -8.76 -0.17
CA GLY A 125 -17.83 -8.40 1.23
C GLY A 125 -17.27 -6.99 1.53
N ASP A 126 -17.81 -6.35 2.55
CA ASP A 126 -17.43 -4.97 2.90
C ASP A 126 -15.96 -4.87 3.27
N MET A 127 -15.43 -5.86 4.01
CA MET A 127 -14.01 -5.95 4.36
C MET A 127 -13.39 -7.23 3.80
N SER A 128 -12.33 -7.08 3.00
CA SER A 128 -11.45 -8.17 2.61
C SER A 128 -10.13 -8.07 3.38
N THR A 129 -9.68 -9.19 3.96
CA THR A 129 -8.39 -9.30 4.64
C THR A 129 -7.61 -10.44 4.02
N THR A 130 -6.46 -10.13 3.47
CA THR A 130 -5.56 -11.09 2.81
C THR A 130 -4.23 -11.15 3.55
N ILE A 131 -3.73 -12.36 3.81
CA ILE A 131 -2.37 -12.58 4.30
C ILE A 131 -1.54 -13.08 3.14
N VAL A 132 -0.46 -12.37 2.82
CA VAL A 132 0.53 -12.78 1.83
C VAL A 132 1.78 -13.27 2.54
N LYS A 133 2.28 -14.44 2.16
CA LYS A 133 3.57 -15.00 2.59
C LYS A 133 4.61 -14.76 1.51
N THR A 134 5.83 -14.37 1.90
CA THR A 134 6.95 -14.22 0.95
C THR A 134 7.89 -15.44 0.98
N GLU A 135 8.78 -15.54 -0.02
CA GLU A 135 9.78 -16.60 -0.10
C GLU A 135 10.80 -16.54 1.05
N LEU A 136 11.15 -15.35 1.54
CA LEU A 136 11.99 -15.18 2.73
C LEU A 136 11.23 -15.38 4.05
N GLY A 137 9.96 -15.80 4.00
CA GLY A 137 9.18 -16.12 5.19
C GLY A 137 8.52 -14.93 5.87
N ARG A 138 8.56 -13.74 5.30
CA ARG A 138 7.85 -12.56 5.80
C ARG A 138 6.35 -12.67 5.59
N THR A 139 5.58 -11.90 6.36
CA THR A 139 4.11 -11.85 6.23
C THR A 139 3.66 -10.43 5.92
N ILE A 140 2.62 -10.31 5.10
CA ILE A 140 2.00 -9.03 4.78
C ILE A 140 0.48 -9.18 4.94
N VAL A 141 -0.14 -8.32 5.75
CA VAL A 141 -1.59 -8.19 5.82
C VAL A 141 -2.03 -7.09 4.85
N VAL A 142 -2.96 -7.42 3.95
CA VAL A 142 -3.51 -6.50 2.96
C VAL A 142 -5.01 -6.41 3.15
N GLN A 143 -5.52 -5.23 3.51
CA GLN A 143 -6.95 -5.00 3.74
C GLN A 143 -7.56 -4.11 2.65
N HIS A 144 -8.83 -4.36 2.35
CA HIS A 144 -9.61 -3.54 1.42
C HIS A 144 -11.02 -3.35 1.96
N ASP A 145 -11.46 -2.09 2.03
CA ASP A 145 -12.83 -1.71 2.35
C ASP A 145 -13.13 -0.34 1.75
N ASN A 146 -14.20 -0.23 0.99
CA ASN A 146 -14.63 1.04 0.40
C ASN A 146 -16.13 1.30 0.60
N THR A 147 -16.74 0.57 1.50
CA THR A 147 -18.18 0.61 1.80
C THR A 147 -18.52 0.86 3.27
N SER A 148 -17.53 0.96 4.14
CA SER A 148 -17.72 1.28 5.56
C SER A 148 -17.46 2.76 5.88
N PRO A 149 -18.12 3.34 6.90
CA PRO A 149 -17.91 4.71 7.35
C PRO A 149 -16.61 4.82 8.17
N ARG A 150 -15.48 4.48 7.54
CA ARG A 150 -14.15 4.50 8.13
C ARG A 150 -13.28 5.55 7.43
N PRO A 151 -12.51 6.37 8.17
CA PRO A 151 -11.59 7.32 7.57
C PRO A 151 -10.57 6.62 6.65
N TYR A 152 -10.12 7.36 5.65
CA TYR A 152 -9.10 6.87 4.72
C TYR A 152 -7.84 6.40 5.44
N THR A 153 -7.37 5.22 5.06
CA THR A 153 -6.07 4.69 5.52
C THR A 153 -5.50 3.69 4.53
N ARG A 154 -4.19 3.72 4.39
CA ARG A 154 -3.41 2.68 3.70
C ARG A 154 -2.76 1.68 4.67
N GLY A 155 -3.00 1.82 5.98
CA GLY A 155 -2.34 1.02 7.01
C GLY A 155 -0.88 1.43 7.18
N ASN A 156 -0.01 1.05 6.26
CA ASN A 156 1.41 1.39 6.19
C ASN A 156 2.18 1.05 7.48
N LEU A 157 2.17 -0.23 7.89
CA LEU A 157 2.97 -0.71 8.99
C LEU A 157 4.15 -1.55 8.46
N LEU A 158 5.34 -1.27 8.96
CA LEU A 158 6.53 -2.09 8.72
C LEU A 158 7.17 -2.46 10.06
N SER A 159 7.34 -3.77 10.31
CA SER A 159 7.95 -4.30 11.52
C SER A 159 9.22 -5.09 11.20
N GLY A 160 10.30 -4.70 11.85
CA GLY A 160 11.58 -5.37 11.81
C GLY A 160 12.07 -5.81 13.19
N SER A 161 13.32 -6.23 13.27
CA SER A 161 13.96 -6.64 14.54
C SER A 161 14.36 -5.45 15.43
N LEU A 162 14.63 -4.27 14.82
CA LEU A 162 15.16 -3.10 15.52
C LEU A 162 14.18 -1.93 15.62
N ALA A 163 13.13 -1.90 14.79
CA ALA A 163 12.12 -0.85 14.80
C ALA A 163 10.80 -1.30 14.19
N THR A 164 9.73 -0.56 14.51
CA THR A 164 8.42 -0.70 13.88
C THR A 164 7.86 0.69 13.59
N PHE A 165 7.49 0.93 12.33
CA PHE A 165 6.71 2.09 11.93
C PHE A 165 5.25 1.70 11.75
N ALA A 166 4.32 2.56 12.14
CA ALA A 166 2.89 2.41 11.83
C ALA A 166 2.30 3.74 11.38
N GLY A 167 1.60 3.72 10.26
CA GLY A 167 0.86 4.87 9.75
C GLY A 167 -0.55 4.99 10.30
N TYR A 168 -1.16 6.16 10.07
CA TYR A 168 -2.57 6.50 10.35
C TYR A 168 -3.02 6.32 11.81
N PRO A 169 -2.50 7.09 12.78
CA PRO A 169 -1.47 8.14 12.61
C PRO A 169 -0.05 7.57 12.61
N ASN A 170 0.90 8.36 12.08
CA ASN A 170 2.29 7.97 12.01
C ASN A 170 2.92 7.85 13.40
N ARG A 171 3.57 6.72 13.68
CA ARG A 171 4.20 6.37 14.96
C ARG A 171 5.41 5.48 14.70
N LEU A 172 6.43 5.59 15.57
CA LEU A 172 7.66 4.83 15.46
C LEU A 172 8.06 4.26 16.83
N ALA A 173 8.27 2.95 16.89
CA ALA A 173 8.88 2.27 18.01
C ALA A 173 10.30 1.84 17.62
N ILE A 174 11.28 2.05 18.52
CA ILE A 174 12.71 1.81 18.27
C ILE A 174 13.26 0.91 19.37
N ASP A 175 14.02 -0.10 18.99
CA ASP A 175 14.69 -0.99 19.94
C ASP A 175 15.91 -0.31 20.59
N VAL A 176 16.31 -0.83 21.75
CA VAL A 176 17.45 -0.30 22.52
C VAL A 176 18.76 -0.34 21.74
N ASP A 177 18.96 -1.36 20.91
CA ASP A 177 20.16 -1.52 20.08
C ASP A 177 20.25 -0.46 18.97
N ASN A 178 19.14 0.18 18.65
CA ASN A 178 19.03 1.23 17.64
C ASN A 178 18.93 2.64 18.24
N MET A 179 19.02 2.78 19.57
CA MET A 179 18.82 4.04 20.28
C MET A 179 19.87 5.11 19.95
N SER A 180 21.06 4.72 19.46
CA SER A 180 22.08 5.67 19.02
C SER A 180 21.64 6.55 17.84
N LEU A 181 20.58 6.16 17.12
CA LEU A 181 20.00 6.92 16.00
C LEU A 181 18.94 7.93 16.45
N LEU A 182 18.63 8.02 17.75
CA LEU A 182 17.63 8.95 18.29
C LEU A 182 18.14 10.40 18.26
N LEU A 183 17.20 11.33 18.08
CA LEU A 183 17.50 12.77 18.18
C LEU A 183 17.86 13.20 19.61
N ASP A 184 17.28 12.54 20.61
CA ASP A 184 17.55 12.78 22.03
C ASP A 184 18.23 11.55 22.65
N PRO A 185 19.53 11.64 23.00
CA PRO A 185 20.24 10.54 23.64
C PRO A 185 19.70 10.16 25.03
N LYS A 186 18.85 10.99 25.65
CA LYS A 186 18.18 10.72 26.93
C LYS A 186 16.87 9.96 26.78
N GLU A 187 16.40 9.74 25.55
CA GLU A 187 15.18 8.99 25.30
C GLU A 187 15.33 7.57 25.85
N LYS A 188 14.33 7.10 26.57
CA LYS A 188 14.30 5.74 27.11
C LYS A 188 13.20 4.93 26.42
N ARG A 189 13.51 3.70 26.07
CA ARG A 189 12.50 2.77 25.57
C ARG A 189 11.44 2.50 26.65
N ASN A 190 10.18 2.58 26.24
CA ASN A 190 9.04 2.08 26.99
C ASN A 190 8.29 1.07 26.12
N SER A 191 8.18 -0.18 26.57
CA SER A 191 7.49 -1.25 25.81
C SER A 191 5.98 -1.06 25.68
N HIS A 192 5.39 -0.13 26.42
CA HIS A 192 3.96 0.18 26.40
C HIS A 192 3.63 1.44 25.60
N SER A 193 4.60 2.09 24.97
CA SER A 193 4.39 3.31 24.19
C SER A 193 5.26 3.36 22.93
N TRP A 194 4.83 4.15 21.98
CA TRP A 194 5.64 4.47 20.81
C TRP A 194 6.79 5.39 21.22
N THR A 195 7.98 5.19 20.64
CA THR A 195 9.15 6.03 20.92
C THR A 195 8.92 7.44 20.39
N TYR A 196 8.40 7.55 19.16
CA TYR A 196 8.07 8.81 18.52
C TYR A 196 6.65 8.78 17.95
N GLU A 197 5.91 9.84 18.28
CA GLU A 197 4.60 10.18 17.69
C GLU A 197 4.41 11.70 17.70
N GLY A 198 3.41 12.20 17.00
CA GLY A 198 3.09 13.62 16.94
C GLY A 198 4.29 14.49 16.51
N GLU A 199 4.54 15.59 17.22
CA GLU A 199 5.60 16.56 16.88
C GLU A 199 7.01 15.97 16.99
N LYS A 200 7.24 15.04 17.89
CA LYS A 200 8.55 14.34 17.98
C LYS A 200 8.84 13.57 16.69
N LEU A 201 7.84 12.82 16.21
CA LEU A 201 8.00 12.07 14.96
C LEU A 201 8.17 13.01 13.76
N LYS A 202 7.42 14.11 13.68
CA LYS A 202 7.58 15.09 12.59
C LYS A 202 9.01 15.62 12.51
N LYS A 203 9.63 15.94 13.63
CA LYS A 203 11.03 16.39 13.68
C LYS A 203 11.98 15.29 13.21
N PHE A 204 11.77 14.07 13.64
CA PHE A 204 12.57 12.92 13.22
C PHE A 204 12.41 12.65 11.72
N MET A 205 11.18 12.70 11.19
CA MET A 205 10.90 12.57 9.76
C MET A 205 11.62 13.65 8.94
N ALA A 206 11.55 14.90 9.36
CA ALA A 206 12.21 16.01 8.66
C ALA A 206 13.74 15.83 8.58
N ALA A 207 14.37 15.30 9.65
CA ALA A 207 15.81 15.04 9.69
C ALA A 207 16.23 13.80 8.86
N ASN A 208 15.29 12.90 8.56
CA ASN A 208 15.56 11.63 7.86
C ASN A 208 14.74 11.49 6.57
N MET A 209 14.34 12.60 5.98
CA MET A 209 13.53 12.58 4.76
C MET A 209 14.30 12.01 3.57
N HIS A 210 13.62 11.29 2.70
CA HIS A 210 14.19 10.76 1.47
C HIS A 210 14.67 11.90 0.56
N PRO A 211 15.91 11.83 0.00
CA PRO A 211 16.49 12.93 -0.79
C PRO A 211 15.62 13.37 -1.97
N LEU A 212 14.98 12.44 -2.67
CA LEU A 212 14.06 12.74 -3.76
C LEU A 212 12.92 13.69 -3.31
N LEU A 213 12.34 13.40 -2.13
CA LEU A 213 11.26 14.24 -1.61
C LEU A 213 11.80 15.60 -1.15
N THR A 214 12.93 15.65 -0.48
CA THR A 214 13.57 16.92 -0.07
C THR A 214 13.75 17.85 -1.26
N LYS A 215 14.17 17.32 -2.41
CA LYS A 215 14.33 18.05 -3.66
C LYS A 215 13.02 18.57 -4.26
N LEU A 216 11.96 17.76 -4.22
CA LEU A 216 10.70 18.03 -4.94
C LEU A 216 9.56 18.55 -4.05
N LEU A 217 9.70 18.55 -2.72
CA LEU A 217 8.60 18.82 -1.79
C LEU A 217 7.95 20.19 -1.97
N ALA A 218 8.76 21.23 -2.23
CA ALA A 218 8.26 22.59 -2.41
C ALA A 218 7.37 22.71 -3.65
N ASP A 219 7.75 22.07 -4.75
CA ASP A 219 6.98 22.07 -5.99
C ASP A 219 5.79 21.11 -5.91
N ALA A 220 5.95 19.95 -5.28
CA ALA A 220 4.87 19.00 -5.05
C ALA A 220 3.70 19.63 -4.27
N LYS A 221 3.98 20.44 -3.26
CA LYS A 221 2.95 21.16 -2.48
C LYS A 221 2.23 22.24 -3.30
N LYS A 222 2.91 22.88 -4.27
CA LYS A 222 2.29 23.89 -5.15
C LYS A 222 1.41 23.26 -6.23
N VAL A 223 1.89 22.18 -6.85
CA VAL A 223 1.21 21.50 -7.96
C VAL A 223 0.00 20.72 -7.44
N GLY A 224 0.07 20.16 -6.24
CA GLY A 224 -0.98 19.31 -5.68
C GLY A 224 -1.02 17.91 -6.30
N GLY A 225 -2.21 17.31 -6.36
CA GLY A 225 -2.39 15.90 -6.79
C GLY A 225 -2.05 14.92 -5.67
N HIS A 226 -3.08 14.39 -4.98
CA HIS A 226 -2.93 13.45 -3.86
C HIS A 226 -1.87 13.89 -2.82
N GLY A 227 -1.88 15.17 -2.42
CA GLY A 227 -0.89 15.71 -1.48
C GLY A 227 0.51 15.91 -2.07
N GLY A 228 0.66 15.88 -3.40
CA GLY A 228 1.92 16.04 -4.11
C GLY A 228 2.56 14.73 -4.59
N MET A 229 2.04 13.58 -4.19
CA MET A 229 2.58 12.26 -4.60
C MET A 229 2.64 12.10 -6.12
N ASP A 230 1.61 12.57 -6.84
CA ASP A 230 1.54 12.48 -8.31
C ASP A 230 2.66 13.27 -8.97
N HIS A 231 2.99 14.44 -8.43
CA HIS A 231 4.09 15.27 -8.93
C HIS A 231 5.44 14.59 -8.73
N VAL A 232 5.71 14.08 -7.53
CA VAL A 232 6.98 13.39 -7.21
C VAL A 232 7.16 12.17 -8.10
N MET A 233 6.13 11.33 -8.22
CA MET A 233 6.13 10.14 -9.07
C MET A 233 6.40 10.47 -10.54
N ASN A 234 5.65 11.40 -11.11
CA ASN A 234 5.77 11.76 -12.52
C ASN A 234 7.14 12.40 -12.83
N THR A 235 7.63 13.27 -11.95
CA THR A 235 8.95 13.89 -12.12
C THR A 235 10.04 12.82 -12.08
N ARG A 236 10.00 11.91 -11.11
CA ARG A 236 10.96 10.81 -11.02
C ARG A 236 10.90 9.90 -12.24
N PHE A 237 9.71 9.56 -12.72
CA PHE A 237 9.55 8.76 -13.94
C PHE A 237 10.15 9.44 -15.16
N LEU A 238 9.87 10.73 -15.37
CA LEU A 238 10.44 11.50 -16.48
C LEU A 238 11.96 11.61 -16.39
N ASP A 239 12.50 11.76 -15.18
CA ASP A 239 13.96 11.80 -14.97
C ASP A 239 14.60 10.46 -15.31
N CYS A 240 13.98 9.33 -14.98
CA CYS A 240 14.43 8.01 -15.41
C CYS A 240 14.52 7.93 -16.95
N ILE A 241 13.47 8.38 -17.64
CA ILE A 241 13.45 8.37 -19.12
C ILE A 241 14.53 9.28 -19.70
N ARG A 242 14.69 10.51 -19.18
CA ARG A 242 15.73 11.45 -19.65
C ARG A 242 17.14 10.92 -19.45
N GLN A 243 17.38 10.19 -18.37
CA GLN A 243 18.68 9.61 -18.05
C GLN A 243 18.92 8.24 -18.70
N GLY A 244 17.93 7.68 -19.40
CA GLY A 244 18.02 6.35 -20.00
C GLY A 244 18.13 5.19 -19.00
N ILE A 245 17.65 5.40 -17.75
CA ILE A 245 17.66 4.38 -16.71
C ILE A 245 16.27 3.74 -16.54
N THR A 246 16.26 2.53 -15.99
CA THR A 246 14.99 1.82 -15.73
C THR A 246 14.18 2.57 -14.66
N PRO A 247 12.88 2.82 -14.89
CA PRO A 247 12.00 3.37 -13.87
C PRO A 247 11.96 2.52 -12.59
N ASP A 248 11.73 3.17 -11.47
CA ASP A 248 11.71 2.53 -10.15
C ASP A 248 10.65 1.41 -10.06
N LEU A 249 9.51 1.62 -10.70
CA LEU A 249 8.41 0.65 -10.78
C LEU A 249 8.34 0.07 -12.19
N THR A 250 8.24 -1.25 -12.28
CA THR A 250 8.30 -2.00 -13.54
C THR A 250 7.00 -2.75 -13.82
N VAL A 251 6.92 -3.37 -15.00
CA VAL A 251 5.81 -4.26 -15.35
C VAL A 251 5.70 -5.47 -14.41
N TYR A 252 6.81 -5.91 -13.83
CA TYR A 252 6.82 -7.02 -12.87
C TYR A 252 6.20 -6.61 -11.53
N ASP A 253 6.43 -5.38 -11.08
CA ASP A 253 5.77 -4.80 -9.92
C ASP A 253 4.26 -4.68 -10.20
N ALA A 254 3.87 -4.16 -11.36
CA ALA A 254 2.48 -4.05 -11.80
C ALA A 254 1.76 -5.40 -11.79
N ALA A 255 2.35 -6.41 -12.42
CA ALA A 255 1.78 -7.75 -12.50
C ALA A 255 1.65 -8.40 -11.11
N SER A 256 2.72 -8.31 -10.29
CA SER A 256 2.74 -8.91 -8.96
C SER A 256 1.70 -8.28 -8.03
N TRP A 257 1.60 -6.95 -8.00
CA TRP A 257 0.65 -6.29 -7.10
C TRP A 257 -0.81 -6.45 -7.56
N SER A 258 -1.06 -6.37 -8.87
CA SER A 258 -2.40 -6.52 -9.44
C SER A 258 -2.92 -7.96 -9.37
N ALA A 259 -2.05 -8.96 -9.40
CA ALA A 259 -2.43 -10.36 -9.31
C ALA A 259 -3.19 -10.70 -8.01
N LEU A 260 -2.95 -9.94 -6.92
CA LEU A 260 -3.64 -10.17 -5.66
C LEU A 260 -5.16 -10.00 -5.77
N LEU A 261 -5.65 -9.22 -6.73
CA LEU A 261 -7.09 -9.10 -6.99
C LEU A 261 -7.69 -10.48 -7.34
N ASP A 262 -7.12 -11.19 -8.31
CA ASP A 262 -7.58 -12.52 -8.72
C ASP A 262 -7.29 -13.58 -7.64
N LEU A 263 -6.09 -13.56 -7.06
CA LEU A 263 -5.69 -14.55 -6.07
C LEU A 263 -6.53 -14.47 -4.78
N SER A 264 -6.90 -13.26 -4.35
CA SER A 264 -7.76 -13.07 -3.18
C SER A 264 -9.20 -13.53 -3.47
N ASP A 265 -9.73 -13.24 -4.64
CA ASP A 265 -11.06 -13.73 -5.06
C ASP A 265 -11.11 -15.27 -5.10
N ARG A 266 -10.10 -15.90 -5.72
CA ARG A 266 -9.99 -17.36 -5.75
C ARG A 266 -9.90 -17.95 -4.35
N SER A 267 -9.04 -17.39 -3.49
CA SER A 267 -8.92 -17.87 -2.12
C SER A 267 -10.27 -17.84 -1.38
N VAL A 268 -11.00 -16.73 -1.46
CA VAL A 268 -12.32 -16.61 -0.79
C VAL A 268 -13.33 -17.60 -1.37
N ARG A 269 -13.42 -17.73 -2.69
CA ARG A 269 -14.36 -18.65 -3.36
C ARG A 269 -14.11 -20.10 -3.03
N ASP A 270 -12.85 -20.48 -2.88
CA ASP A 270 -12.43 -21.85 -2.61
C ASP A 270 -12.37 -22.17 -1.11
N GLY A 271 -13.04 -21.35 -0.25
CA GLY A 271 -13.13 -21.57 1.19
C GLY A 271 -11.93 -21.05 1.98
N SER A 272 -11.30 -19.98 1.50
CA SER A 272 -10.15 -19.31 2.14
C SER A 272 -8.89 -20.18 2.21
N ILE A 273 -8.64 -20.93 1.15
CA ILE A 273 -7.43 -21.76 1.02
C ILE A 273 -6.23 -20.93 0.52
N PRO A 274 -4.99 -21.37 0.78
CA PRO A 274 -3.81 -20.77 0.18
C PRO A 274 -3.80 -20.90 -1.34
N VAL A 275 -3.57 -19.77 -2.04
CA VAL A 275 -3.41 -19.72 -3.50
C VAL A 275 -1.98 -19.31 -3.81
N ALA A 276 -1.27 -20.13 -4.61
CA ALA A 276 0.11 -19.88 -5.00
C ALA A 276 0.23 -18.57 -5.80
N TYR A 277 1.28 -17.80 -5.48
CA TYR A 277 1.56 -16.56 -6.18
C TYR A 277 2.42 -16.80 -7.42
N PRO A 278 2.04 -16.33 -8.61
CA PRO A 278 2.87 -16.47 -9.80
C PRO A 278 4.18 -15.67 -9.70
N ASP A 279 5.29 -16.27 -10.09
CA ASP A 279 6.55 -15.53 -10.26
C ASP A 279 6.63 -14.94 -11.68
N PHE A 280 6.23 -13.69 -11.83
CA PHE A 280 6.28 -12.96 -13.09
C PHE A 280 7.72 -12.64 -13.54
N THR A 281 8.69 -12.67 -12.62
CA THR A 281 10.11 -12.41 -12.93
C THR A 281 10.85 -13.63 -13.47
N ARG A 282 10.23 -14.82 -13.41
CA ARG A 282 10.86 -16.09 -13.80
C ARG A 282 12.18 -16.34 -13.07
N GLY A 283 12.22 -16.08 -11.78
CA GLY A 283 13.40 -16.22 -10.92
C GLY A 283 14.32 -15.00 -10.91
N GLY A 284 14.05 -13.97 -11.72
CA GLY A 284 14.86 -12.75 -11.78
C GLY A 284 14.92 -12.00 -10.44
N TRP A 285 13.90 -12.11 -9.61
CA TRP A 285 13.88 -11.50 -8.28
C TRP A 285 15.06 -11.90 -7.39
N LYS A 286 15.68 -13.06 -7.61
CA LYS A 286 16.83 -13.55 -6.82
C LYS A 286 18.10 -12.75 -7.04
N THR A 287 18.24 -12.13 -8.21
CA THR A 287 19.45 -11.40 -8.63
C THR A 287 19.26 -9.89 -8.67
N LEU A 288 18.00 -9.42 -8.76
CA LEU A 288 17.70 -8.01 -8.75
C LEU A 288 17.90 -7.42 -7.34
N LYS A 289 18.56 -6.28 -7.29
CA LYS A 289 18.81 -5.56 -6.02
C LYS A 289 17.60 -4.68 -5.67
N PRO A 290 17.34 -4.46 -4.37
CA PRO A 290 16.37 -3.46 -3.91
C PRO A 290 16.65 -2.10 -4.53
N LEU A 291 15.59 -1.28 -4.69
CA LEU A 291 15.72 0.08 -5.20
C LEU A 291 16.70 0.89 -4.35
N PRO A 292 17.67 1.57 -4.97
CA PRO A 292 18.57 2.45 -4.21
C PRO A 292 17.83 3.71 -3.74
N ILE A 293 18.44 4.40 -2.77
CA ILE A 293 18.03 5.77 -2.46
C ILE A 293 18.52 6.67 -3.60
N VAL A 294 17.61 7.42 -4.17
CA VAL A 294 17.89 8.33 -5.30
C VAL A 294 17.61 9.77 -4.89
N SER A 295 18.36 10.71 -5.44
CA SER A 295 18.24 12.15 -5.18
C SER A 295 17.78 12.91 -6.42
#